data_7b9e5bf5aaef610920e62a3b8d66cf4d
#
_entry.id   7b9e5bf5aaef610920e62a3b8d66cf4d
#
_cell.length_a   1.000
_cell.length_b   1.000
_cell.length_c   1.000
_cell.angle_alpha   90.00
_cell.angle_beta   90.00
_cell.angle_gamma   90.00
#
_symmetry.space_group_name_H-M   'P 1'
#
loop_
_entity.id
_entity.type
_entity.pdbx_description
1 polymer ?
#
loop_
_entity_poly.entity_id
_entity_poly.type
_entity_poly.pdbx_seq_one_letter_code
_entity_poly.pdbx_strand_id
1 'polypeptide(L)'
;MASKRILKRNLNNMVIDVVEECFTIQLIDQSKVELADAVIDEAAAFQDTLLRKINLAKTKADFRPITNEIENGAVNFIQKLNALS
;
A
#
# COMPACT_ATOMS: atom_id res chain seq x y z
N MET A 1 20.99 4.40 0.24
CA MET A 1 20.49 5.59 -0.46
C MET A 1 19.15 5.27 -1.11
N ALA A 2 18.13 6.09 -0.84
CA ALA A 2 16.82 5.86 -1.46
C ALA A 2 16.91 6.17 -2.96
N SER A 3 16.45 5.24 -3.79
CA SER A 3 16.35 5.40 -5.23
C SER A 3 14.91 5.13 -5.67
N LYS A 4 14.55 5.61 -6.86
CA LYS A 4 13.23 5.34 -7.42
C LYS A 4 12.93 3.84 -7.46
N ARG A 5 13.93 3.05 -7.85
CA ARG A 5 13.79 1.60 -7.93
C ARG A 5 13.47 0.96 -6.59
N ILE A 6 14.18 1.37 -5.53
CA ILE A 6 13.96 0.84 -4.18
C ILE A 6 12.58 1.27 -3.66
N LEU A 7 12.21 2.54 -3.86
CA LEU A 7 10.91 3.04 -3.44
C LEU A 7 9.75 2.30 -4.13
N LYS A 8 9.86 2.10 -5.45
CA LYS A 8 8.86 1.34 -6.21
C LYS A 8 8.74 -0.08 -5.70
N ARG A 9 9.87 -0.74 -5.45
CA ARG A 9 9.88 -2.10 -4.93
C ARG A 9 9.20 -2.18 -3.56
N ASN A 10 9.56 -1.28 -2.65
CA ASN A 10 8.98 -1.27 -1.31
C ASN A 10 7.47 -1.00 -1.36
N LEU A 11 7.05 -0.06 -2.20
CA LEU A 11 5.63 0.22 -2.40
C LEU A 11 4.89 -1.00 -2.95
N ASN A 12 5.42 -1.62 -3.99
CA ASN A 12 4.79 -2.77 -4.63
C ASN A 12 4.69 -3.96 -3.66
N ASN A 13 5.76 -4.23 -2.90
CA ASN A 13 5.75 -5.31 -1.93
C ASN A 13 4.70 -5.08 -0.84
N MET A 14 4.58 -3.85 -0.36
CA MET A 14 3.58 -3.50 0.64
C MET A 14 2.16 -3.69 0.10
N VAL A 15 1.90 -3.23 -1.13
CA VAL A 15 0.57 -3.38 -1.75
C VAL A 15 0.25 -4.86 -1.98
N ILE A 16 1.19 -5.65 -2.46
CA ILE A 16 1.01 -7.09 -2.66
C ILE A 16 0.63 -7.77 -1.34
N ASP A 17 1.35 -7.47 -0.27
CA ASP A 17 1.08 -8.05 1.05
C ASP A 17 -0.33 -7.70 1.53
N VAL A 18 -0.76 -6.46 1.35
CA VAL A 18 -2.10 -6.01 1.71
C VAL A 18 -3.17 -6.77 0.92
N VAL A 19 -2.98 -6.88 -0.39
CA VAL A 19 -3.94 -7.55 -1.28
C VAL A 19 -4.02 -9.04 -0.96
N GLU A 20 -2.89 -9.70 -0.72
CA GLU A 20 -2.87 -11.12 -0.35
C GLU A 20 -3.63 -11.36 0.96
N GLU A 21 -3.43 -10.48 1.95
CA GLU A 21 -4.14 -10.57 3.22
C GLU A 21 -5.64 -10.37 3.04
N CYS A 22 -6.05 -9.46 2.16
CA CYS A 22 -7.47 -9.27 1.83
C CYS A 22 -8.06 -10.54 1.21
N PHE A 23 -7.34 -11.19 0.30
CA PHE A 23 -7.82 -12.44 -0.30
C PHE A 23 -7.96 -13.54 0.76
N THR A 24 -7.02 -13.63 1.70
CA THR A 24 -7.10 -14.58 2.80
C THR A 24 -8.35 -14.34 3.65
N ILE A 25 -8.64 -13.08 3.99
CA ILE A 25 -9.84 -12.72 4.74
C ILE A 25 -11.11 -13.13 3.98
N GLN A 26 -11.16 -12.88 2.67
CA GLN A 26 -12.30 -13.23 1.84
C GLN A 26 -12.54 -14.75 1.78
N LEU A 27 -11.46 -15.52 1.79
CA LEU A 27 -11.57 -16.99 1.80
C LEU A 27 -12.08 -17.53 3.12
N ILE A 28 -11.71 -16.89 4.23
CA ILE A 28 -12.06 -17.34 5.57
C ILE A 28 -13.47 -16.88 5.97
N ASP A 29 -13.83 -15.65 5.60
CA ASP A 29 -15.09 -15.04 6.03
C ASP A 29 -15.75 -14.29 4.87
N GLN A 30 -16.76 -14.93 4.27
CA GLN A 30 -17.49 -14.38 3.13
C GLN A 30 -18.25 -13.10 3.48
N SER A 31 -18.61 -12.91 4.75
CA SER A 31 -19.31 -11.70 5.18
C SER A 31 -18.45 -10.44 5.07
N LYS A 32 -17.12 -10.62 4.92
CA LYS A 32 -16.16 -9.51 4.83
C LYS A 32 -15.66 -9.25 3.41
N VAL A 33 -16.20 -9.92 2.42
CA VAL A 33 -15.74 -9.79 1.02
C VAL A 33 -15.81 -8.33 0.56
N GLU A 34 -16.93 -7.66 0.78
CA GLU A 34 -17.08 -6.27 0.34
C GLU A 34 -16.13 -5.32 1.05
N LEU A 35 -15.93 -5.51 2.36
CA LEU A 35 -14.99 -4.68 3.13
C LEU A 35 -13.56 -4.90 2.67
N ALA A 36 -13.17 -6.15 2.40
CA ALA A 36 -11.85 -6.47 1.90
C ALA A 36 -11.64 -5.92 0.48
N ASP A 37 -12.66 -6.01 -0.39
CA ASP A 37 -12.59 -5.40 -1.73
C ASP A 37 -12.36 -3.89 -1.65
N ALA A 38 -12.99 -3.22 -0.70
CA ALA A 38 -12.78 -1.78 -0.49
C ALA A 38 -11.32 -1.48 -0.12
N VAL A 39 -10.70 -2.32 0.70
CA VAL A 39 -9.29 -2.16 1.07
C VAL A 39 -8.38 -2.41 -0.14
N ILE A 40 -8.70 -3.41 -0.97
CA ILE A 40 -7.96 -3.68 -2.21
C ILE A 40 -8.00 -2.45 -3.13
N ASP A 41 -9.18 -1.85 -3.31
CA ASP A 41 -9.34 -0.66 -4.13
C ASP A 41 -8.54 0.52 -3.58
N GLU A 42 -8.56 0.71 -2.27
CA GLU A 42 -7.76 1.75 -1.63
C GLU A 42 -6.26 1.51 -1.83
N ALA A 43 -5.80 0.27 -1.71
CA ALA A 43 -4.40 -0.09 -1.92
C ALA A 43 -3.98 0.19 -3.37
N ALA A 44 -4.83 -0.14 -4.34
CA ALA A 44 -4.55 0.13 -5.75
C ALA A 44 -4.46 1.64 -6.03
N ALA A 45 -5.38 2.43 -5.47
CA ALA A 45 -5.36 3.88 -5.61
C ALA A 45 -4.13 4.50 -4.95
N PHE A 46 -3.76 4.01 -3.78
CA PHE A 46 -2.56 4.45 -3.06
C PHE A 46 -1.31 4.17 -3.89
N GLN A 47 -1.19 2.94 -4.43
CA GLN A 47 -0.07 2.56 -5.29
C GLN A 47 0.05 3.50 -6.49
N ASP A 48 -1.04 3.77 -7.16
CA ASP A 48 -1.09 4.64 -8.35
C ASP A 48 -0.60 6.05 -8.02
N THR A 49 -1.10 6.61 -6.93
CA THR A 49 -0.72 7.95 -6.46
C THR A 49 0.76 8.02 -6.12
N LEU A 50 1.26 7.04 -5.38
CA LEU A 50 2.67 7.02 -4.96
C LEU A 50 3.61 6.76 -6.14
N LEU A 51 3.22 5.92 -7.10
CA LEU A 51 4.02 5.69 -8.30
C LEU A 51 4.18 6.98 -9.10
N ARG A 52 3.13 7.78 -9.21
CA ARG A 52 3.22 9.09 -9.88
C ARG A 52 4.19 10.02 -9.17
N LYS A 53 4.11 10.09 -7.85
CA LYS A 53 5.02 10.90 -7.04
C LYS A 53 6.48 10.44 -7.19
N ILE A 54 6.72 9.13 -7.18
CA ILE A 54 8.07 8.58 -7.35
C ILE A 54 8.60 8.95 -8.73
N ASN A 55 7.79 8.83 -9.78
CA ASN A 55 8.22 9.13 -11.14
C ASN A 55 8.55 10.62 -11.33
N LEU A 56 7.87 11.50 -10.60
CA LEU A 56 8.09 12.95 -10.66
C LEU A 56 9.24 13.42 -9.77
N ALA A 57 9.65 12.61 -8.80
CA ALA A 57 10.70 12.96 -7.86
C ALA A 57 12.07 13.03 -8.57
N LYS A 58 12.87 14.04 -8.24
CA LYS A 58 14.17 14.28 -8.90
C LYS A 58 15.33 14.33 -7.92
N THR A 59 15.08 14.70 -6.66
CA THR A 59 16.12 14.90 -5.66
C THR A 59 15.86 14.06 -4.42
N LYS A 60 16.89 13.94 -3.56
CA LYS A 60 16.76 13.25 -2.27
C LYS A 60 15.68 13.89 -1.39
N ALA A 61 15.54 15.21 -1.47
CA ALA A 61 14.51 15.92 -0.72
C ALA A 61 13.10 15.51 -1.16
N ASP A 62 12.93 15.16 -2.43
CA ASP A 62 11.65 14.69 -2.95
C ASP A 62 11.32 13.27 -2.45
N PHE A 63 12.34 12.43 -2.25
CA PHE A 63 12.13 11.04 -1.84
C PHE A 63 11.71 10.88 -0.38
N ARG A 64 12.16 11.77 0.50
CA ARG A 64 11.87 11.65 1.94
C ARG A 64 10.37 11.70 2.25
N PRO A 65 9.60 12.69 1.75
CA PRO A 65 8.15 12.68 1.98
C PRO A 65 7.46 11.44 1.42
N ILE A 66 7.92 10.93 0.28
CA ILE A 66 7.36 9.73 -0.35
C ILE A 66 7.60 8.51 0.53
N THR A 67 8.82 8.36 1.05
CA THR A 67 9.16 7.28 1.98
C THR A 67 8.24 7.31 3.20
N ASN A 68 8.03 8.50 3.78
CA ASN A 68 7.15 8.67 4.92
C ASN A 68 5.69 8.31 4.58
N GLU A 69 5.22 8.68 3.39
CA GLU A 69 3.86 8.34 2.94
C GLU A 69 3.70 6.82 2.79
N ILE A 70 4.71 6.13 2.26
CA ILE A 70 4.67 4.67 2.13
C ILE A 70 4.60 4.01 3.51
N GLU A 71 5.43 4.45 4.45
CA GLU A 71 5.45 3.91 5.81
C GLU A 71 4.13 4.16 6.53
N ASN A 72 3.60 5.38 6.45
CA ASN A 72 2.33 5.73 7.05
C ASN A 72 1.18 4.95 6.42
N GLY A 73 1.22 4.76 5.10
CA GLY A 73 0.24 3.94 4.40
C GLY A 73 0.27 2.49 4.85
N ALA A 74 1.46 1.92 5.05
CA ALA A 74 1.60 0.55 5.54
C ALA A 74 0.95 0.38 6.90
N VAL A 75 1.21 1.30 7.84
CA VAL A 75 0.59 1.27 9.17
C VAL A 75 -0.93 1.39 9.07
N ASN A 76 -1.43 2.29 8.23
CA ASN A 76 -2.85 2.50 8.04
C ASN A 76 -3.55 1.24 7.49
N PHE A 77 -2.95 0.58 6.49
CA PHE A 77 -3.49 -0.65 5.94
C PHE A 77 -3.47 -1.80 6.94
N ILE A 78 -2.40 -1.92 7.73
CA ILE A 78 -2.32 -2.93 8.80
C ILE A 78 -3.47 -2.73 9.79
N GLN A 79 -3.75 -1.49 10.18
CA GLN A 79 -4.87 -1.19 11.08
C GLN A 79 -6.21 -1.58 10.47
N LYS A 80 -6.42 -1.30 9.19
CA LYS A 80 -7.64 -1.68 8.48
C LYS A 80 -7.79 -3.20 8.40
N LEU A 81 -6.71 -3.92 8.11
CA LEU A 81 -6.73 -5.37 8.05
C LEU A 81 -7.02 -5.98 9.42
N ASN A 82 -6.45 -5.43 10.49
CA ASN A 82 -6.71 -5.88 11.85
C ASN A 82 -8.18 -5.68 12.24
N ALA A 83 -8.80 -4.61 11.76
CA ALA A 83 -10.22 -4.35 12.01
C ALA A 83 -11.13 -5.36 11.28
N LEU A 84 -10.65 -5.95 10.18
CA LEU A 84 -11.40 -6.94 9.40
C LEU A 84 -11.24 -8.37 9.94
N SER A 85 -10.15 -8.63 10.62
CA SER A 85 -9.83 -10.01 11.08
C SER A 85 -10.36 -10.35 12.49
#